data_3352effcf26e86b83f7da606fb640818
#
_entry.id   3352effcf26e86b83f7da606fb640818
#
_cell.length_a   1.000
_cell.length_b   1.000
_cell.length_c   1.000
_cell.angle_alpha   90.00
_cell.angle_beta   90.00
_cell.angle_gamma   90.00
#
_symmetry.space_group_name_H-M   'P 1'
#
loop_
_entity.id
_entity.type
_entity.pdbx_description
1 polymer ?
#
loop_
_entity_poly.entity_id
_entity_poly.type
_entity_poly.pdbx_seq_one_letter_code
_entity_poly.pdbx_strand_id
1 'polypeptide(L)'
;MATIEEMKAAHKVLNSWDYNWKALEKGYADKTLYINVGTTEIKEKAVPAEMKKKFIGGKGYGLRLLWDATTPTTKWDDPENEINISSGPIGGITQYSGTG
;
A
#
# COMPACT_ATOMS: atom_id res chain seq x y z
N MET A 1 14.88 28.34 0.23
CA MET A 1 13.99 27.23 0.66
C MET A 1 12.55 27.61 0.32
N ALA A 2 11.80 26.69 -0.26
CA ALA A 2 10.40 26.92 -0.60
C ALA A 2 9.53 27.09 0.65
N THR A 3 8.54 27.98 0.59
CA THR A 3 7.54 28.12 1.64
C THR A 3 6.52 26.96 1.57
N ILE A 4 5.73 26.81 2.62
CA ILE A 4 4.67 25.79 2.65
C ILE A 4 3.66 26.04 1.53
N GLU A 5 3.31 27.30 1.28
CA GLU A 5 2.39 27.69 0.20
C GLU A 5 2.96 27.34 -1.17
N GLU A 6 4.23 27.61 -1.39
CA GLU A 6 4.92 27.26 -2.64
C GLU A 6 4.96 25.73 -2.84
N MET A 7 5.23 24.97 -1.79
CA MET A 7 5.24 23.52 -1.84
C MET A 7 3.85 22.95 -2.15
N LYS A 8 2.80 23.51 -1.54
CA LYS A 8 1.42 23.11 -1.83
C LYS A 8 1.02 23.43 -3.27
N ALA A 9 1.40 24.60 -3.75
CA ALA A 9 1.09 25.02 -5.12
C ALA A 9 1.84 24.19 -6.17
N ALA A 10 2.98 23.61 -5.82
CA ALA A 10 3.75 22.74 -6.70
C ALA A 10 3.16 21.33 -6.84
N HIS A 11 2.24 20.94 -5.96
CA HIS A 11 1.59 19.63 -6.05
C HIS A 11 0.69 19.57 -7.26
N LYS A 12 0.79 18.47 -7.98
CA LYS A 12 -0.01 18.22 -9.17
C LYS A 12 -0.68 16.85 -9.03
N VAL A 13 -2.00 16.83 -9.21
CA VAL A 13 -2.75 15.57 -9.23
C VAL A 13 -2.53 14.90 -10.59
N LEU A 14 -1.86 13.74 -10.61
CA LEU A 14 -1.58 12.99 -11.82
C LEU A 14 -2.71 12.00 -12.14
N ASN A 15 -3.34 11.48 -11.11
CA ASN A 15 -4.47 10.56 -11.26
C ASN A 15 -5.23 10.52 -9.93
N SER A 16 -6.46 10.04 -9.97
CA SER A 16 -7.27 9.87 -8.78
C SER A 16 -8.00 8.53 -8.84
N TRP A 17 -8.35 8.00 -7.68
CA TRP A 17 -9.05 6.74 -7.54
C TRP A 17 -10.14 6.87 -6.50
N ASP A 18 -11.38 6.55 -6.89
CA ASP A 18 -12.50 6.53 -5.97
C ASP A 18 -12.71 5.10 -5.47
N TYR A 19 -12.89 4.95 -4.17
CA TYR A 19 -13.13 3.64 -3.59
C TYR A 19 -14.42 3.64 -2.78
N ASN A 20 -15.07 2.47 -2.73
CA ASN A 20 -16.27 2.29 -1.93
C ASN A 20 -15.88 1.89 -0.51
N TRP A 21 -16.25 2.72 0.46
CA TRP A 21 -16.00 2.41 1.85
C TRP A 21 -16.96 1.32 2.32
N LYS A 22 -16.44 0.33 3.02
CA LYS A 22 -17.25 -0.64 3.75
C LYS A 22 -16.63 -0.86 5.12
N ALA A 23 -17.44 -1.32 6.07
CA ALA A 23 -16.94 -1.65 7.40
C ALA A 23 -15.84 -2.72 7.30
N LEU A 24 -14.76 -2.53 8.06
CA LEU A 24 -13.67 -3.51 8.09
C LEU A 24 -14.14 -4.78 8.79
N GLU A 25 -13.83 -5.91 8.18
CA GLU A 25 -14.08 -7.21 8.80
C GLU A 25 -12.78 -7.74 9.38
N LYS A 26 -12.76 -7.95 10.69
CA LYS A 26 -11.58 -8.42 11.42
C LYS A 26 -10.31 -7.61 11.14
N GLY A 27 -10.47 -6.30 10.92
CA GLY A 27 -9.34 -5.41 10.66
C GLY A 27 -8.81 -5.39 9.25
N TYR A 28 -9.43 -6.11 8.32
CA TYR A 28 -8.98 -6.18 6.92
C TYR A 28 -9.87 -5.35 5.99
N ALA A 29 -9.25 -4.59 5.12
CA ALA A 29 -9.94 -3.90 4.03
C ALA A 29 -10.14 -4.81 2.80
N ASP A 30 -9.49 -5.96 2.78
CA ASP A 30 -9.56 -6.97 1.72
C ASP A 30 -9.08 -6.54 0.34
N LYS A 31 -8.45 -5.39 0.26
CA LYS A 31 -8.00 -4.81 -1.00
C LYS A 31 -6.57 -4.32 -0.91
N THR A 32 -5.86 -4.43 -2.03
CA THR A 32 -4.55 -3.82 -2.21
C THR A 32 -4.62 -2.85 -3.38
N LEU A 33 -4.15 -1.64 -3.18
CA LEU A 33 -4.08 -0.62 -4.23
C LEU A 33 -2.68 -0.66 -4.85
N TYR A 34 -2.65 -0.91 -6.16
CA TYR A 34 -1.42 -0.94 -6.95
C TYR A 34 -1.31 0.34 -7.74
N ILE A 35 -0.25 1.10 -7.52
CA ILE A 35 -0.02 2.38 -8.18
C ILE A 35 1.28 2.30 -8.97
N ASN A 36 1.17 2.47 -10.29
CA ASN A 36 2.34 2.57 -11.16
C ASN A 36 2.67 4.04 -11.36
N VAL A 37 3.73 4.52 -10.73
CA VAL A 37 4.09 5.93 -10.78
C VAL A 37 4.65 6.36 -12.15
N GLY A 38 5.12 5.43 -12.96
CA GLY A 38 5.61 5.73 -14.30
C GLY A 38 4.48 5.99 -15.30
N THR A 39 3.42 5.17 -15.25
CA THR A 39 2.26 5.28 -16.13
C THR A 39 1.08 6.00 -15.49
N THR A 40 1.14 6.30 -14.20
CA THR A 40 0.06 6.86 -13.38
C THR A 40 -1.18 5.95 -13.29
N GLU A 41 -1.03 4.68 -13.60
CA GLU A 41 -2.11 3.70 -13.54
C GLU A 41 -2.37 3.26 -12.10
N ILE A 42 -3.64 3.16 -11.74
CA ILE A 42 -4.07 2.70 -10.41
C ILE A 42 -4.98 1.48 -10.61
N LYS A 43 -4.65 0.40 -9.91
CA LYS A 43 -5.45 -0.84 -9.93
C LYS A 43 -5.77 -1.27 -8.51
N GLU A 44 -6.94 -1.88 -8.35
CA GLU A 44 -7.38 -2.45 -7.10
C GLU A 44 -7.43 -3.97 -7.25
N LYS A 45 -6.81 -4.68 -6.32
CA LYS A 45 -6.81 -6.15 -6.31
C LYS A 45 -7.29 -6.66 -4.97
N ALA A 46 -8.08 -7.74 -5.01
CA ALA A 46 -8.51 -8.42 -3.79
C ALA A 46 -7.32 -9.10 -3.10
N VAL A 47 -7.31 -9.07 -1.78
CA VAL A 47 -6.32 -9.81 -0.98
C VAL A 47 -6.77 -11.27 -0.88
N PRO A 48 -5.97 -12.23 -1.35
CA PRO A 48 -6.31 -13.65 -1.22
C PRO A 48 -6.40 -14.08 0.24
N ALA A 49 -7.33 -14.99 0.54
CA ALA A 49 -7.48 -15.53 1.89
C ALA A 49 -6.18 -16.18 2.40
N GLU A 50 -5.42 -16.78 1.52
CA GLU A 50 -4.11 -17.35 1.82
C GLU A 50 -3.11 -16.33 2.37
N MET A 51 -3.13 -15.12 1.83
CA MET A 51 -2.30 -14.01 2.32
C MET A 51 -2.60 -13.68 3.78
N LYS A 52 -3.88 -13.57 4.12
CA LYS A 52 -4.31 -13.29 5.49
C LYS A 52 -3.88 -14.40 6.45
N LYS A 53 -4.03 -15.63 6.02
CA LYS A 53 -3.73 -16.81 6.85
C LYS A 53 -2.22 -16.95 7.10
N LYS A 54 -1.39 -16.76 6.08
CA LYS A 54 0.05 -16.99 6.17
C LYS A 54 0.83 -15.78 6.69
N PHE A 55 0.43 -14.59 6.33
CA PHE A 55 1.23 -13.38 6.58
C PHE A 55 0.57 -12.38 7.52
N ILE A 56 -0.66 -12.61 7.93
CA ILE A 56 -1.42 -11.81 8.89
C ILE A 56 -1.70 -10.39 8.39
N GLY A 57 -0.70 -9.61 8.02
CA GLY A 57 -0.84 -8.24 7.55
C GLY A 57 0.46 -7.46 7.72
N GLY A 58 0.42 -6.15 7.56
CA GLY A 58 1.54 -5.25 7.81
C GLY A 58 2.81 -5.67 7.06
N LYS A 59 3.89 -5.84 7.80
CA LYS A 59 5.19 -6.22 7.25
C LYS A 59 5.16 -7.54 6.50
N GLY A 60 4.39 -8.52 6.95
CA GLY A 60 4.26 -9.80 6.28
C GLY A 60 3.67 -9.65 4.88
N TYR A 61 2.64 -8.84 4.74
CA TYR A 61 2.06 -8.53 3.43
C TYR A 61 3.07 -7.83 2.52
N GLY A 62 3.77 -6.81 3.05
CA GLY A 62 4.77 -6.09 2.28
C GLY A 62 5.89 -6.98 1.79
N LEU A 63 6.39 -7.88 2.63
CA LEU A 63 7.43 -8.83 2.25
C LEU A 63 6.97 -9.80 1.17
N ARG A 64 5.73 -10.29 1.26
CA ARG A 64 5.19 -11.21 0.24
C ARG A 64 4.99 -10.50 -1.10
N LEU A 65 4.46 -9.29 -1.09
CA LEU A 65 4.29 -8.51 -2.31
C LEU A 65 5.63 -8.20 -2.97
N LEU A 66 6.61 -7.83 -2.16
CA LEU A 66 7.97 -7.58 -2.66
C LEU A 66 8.61 -8.84 -3.24
N TRP A 67 8.43 -9.98 -2.57
CA TRP A 67 8.91 -11.27 -3.04
C TRP A 67 8.36 -11.60 -4.43
N ASP A 68 7.07 -11.38 -4.63
CA ASP A 68 6.42 -11.68 -5.90
C ASP A 68 6.83 -10.70 -7.01
N ALA A 69 7.17 -9.45 -6.65
CA ALA A 69 7.51 -8.40 -7.61
C ALA A 69 8.96 -8.42 -8.07
N THR A 70 9.87 -9.01 -7.26
CA THR A 70 11.31 -8.91 -7.49
C THR A 70 11.95 -10.26 -7.78
N THR A 71 13.17 -10.22 -8.32
CA THR A 71 14.03 -11.38 -8.56
C THR A 71 15.33 -11.21 -7.75
N PRO A 72 16.16 -12.27 -7.62
CA PRO A 72 17.44 -12.13 -6.92
C PRO A 72 18.40 -11.09 -7.51
N THR A 73 18.18 -10.68 -8.75
CA THR A 73 19.02 -9.69 -9.44
C THR A 73 18.42 -8.30 -9.47
N THR A 74 17.22 -8.09 -8.93
CA THR A 74 16.57 -6.78 -8.86
C THR A 74 17.38 -5.82 -8.00
N LYS A 75 17.66 -4.63 -8.54
CA LYS A 75 18.33 -3.54 -7.84
C LYS A 75 17.32 -2.59 -7.24
N TRP A 76 17.76 -1.78 -6.28
CA TRP A 76 16.88 -0.85 -5.57
C TRP A 76 16.19 0.18 -6.48
N ASP A 77 16.81 0.53 -7.61
CA ASP A 77 16.26 1.52 -8.57
C ASP A 77 15.64 0.87 -9.81
N ASP A 78 15.50 -0.44 -9.83
CA ASP A 78 14.86 -1.14 -10.95
C ASP A 78 13.35 -0.90 -10.98
N PRO A 79 12.73 -0.87 -12.17
CA PRO A 79 11.28 -0.65 -12.30
C PRO A 79 10.40 -1.68 -11.58
N GLU A 80 10.86 -2.91 -11.44
CA GLU A 80 10.13 -3.96 -10.72
C GLU A 80 10.21 -3.83 -9.20
N ASN A 81 11.14 -3.03 -8.68
CA ASN A 81 11.19 -2.78 -7.24
C ASN A 81 10.02 -1.88 -6.84
N GLU A 82 9.48 -2.10 -5.66
CA GLU A 82 8.29 -1.39 -5.22
C GLU A 82 8.38 -0.95 -3.77
N ILE A 83 7.58 0.05 -3.43
CA ILE A 83 7.38 0.50 -2.06
C ILE A 83 6.04 -0.04 -1.57
N ASN A 84 6.06 -0.76 -0.46
CA ASN A 84 4.87 -1.33 0.14
C ASN A 84 4.52 -0.57 1.42
N ILE A 85 3.28 -0.10 1.51
CA ILE A 85 2.76 0.59 2.68
C ILE A 85 1.56 -0.21 3.17
N SER A 86 1.67 -0.79 4.37
CA SER A 86 0.62 -1.62 4.95
C SER A 86 0.50 -1.35 6.43
N SER A 87 -0.73 -1.30 6.92
CA SER A 87 -1.00 -1.38 8.36
C SER A 87 -1.29 -2.82 8.76
N GLY A 88 -1.14 -3.12 10.05
CA GLY A 88 -1.54 -4.43 10.57
C GLY A 88 -3.06 -4.54 10.73
N PRO A 89 -3.58 -5.76 10.99
CA PRO A 89 -5.03 -5.99 11.07
C PRO A 89 -5.70 -5.35 12.28
N ILE A 90 -4.95 -4.90 13.27
CA ILE A 90 -5.50 -4.21 14.45
C ILE A 90 -5.28 -2.69 14.40
N GLY A 91 -4.74 -2.18 13.29
CA GLY A 91 -4.53 -0.74 13.11
C GLY A 91 -5.84 0.02 13.18
N GLY A 92 -5.92 1.01 14.07
CA GLY A 92 -7.10 1.84 14.25
C GLY A 92 -8.26 1.18 15.00
N ILE A 93 -8.11 -0.06 15.44
CA ILE A 93 -9.18 -0.80 16.13
C ILE A 93 -8.99 -0.79 17.63
N THR A 94 -7.75 -0.87 18.09
CA THR A 94 -7.43 -0.94 19.52
C THR A 94 -7.39 0.44 20.16
N GLN A 95 -7.56 0.47 21.48
CA GLN A 95 -7.48 1.70 22.26
C GLN A 95 -6.11 2.38 22.14
N TYR A 96 -5.06 1.64 21.90
CA TYR A 96 -3.69 2.14 21.78
C TYR A 96 -3.20 2.26 20.34
N SER A 97 -4.12 2.40 19.39
CA SER A 97 -3.86 2.57 17.96
C SER A 97 -3.43 1.33 17.22
N GLY A 98 -2.60 0.48 17.76
CA GLY A 98 -2.17 -0.76 17.13
C GLY A 98 -1.51 -0.58 15.76
N THR A 99 -0.90 0.58 15.51
CA THR A 99 -0.20 0.85 14.26
C THR A 99 1.20 0.28 14.32
N GLY A 100 1.53 -0.60 13.44
CA GLY A 100 2.87 -1.15 13.45
C GLY A 100 3.24 -1.72 12.13
#